data_9c9503b3a3a43a8ec3dc0fbed275b191
#
_entry.id   9c9503b3a3a43a8ec3dc0fbed275b191
#
_cell.length_a   1.000
_cell.length_b   1.000
_cell.length_c   1.000
_cell.angle_alpha   90.00
_cell.angle_beta   90.00
_cell.angle_gamma   90.00
#
_symmetry.space_group_name_H-M   'P 1'
#
loop_
_entity.id
_entity.type
_entity.pdbx_description
1 polymer ?
#
loop_
_entity_poly.entity_id
_entity_poly.type
_entity_poly.pdbx_seq_one_letter_code
_entity_poly.pdbx_strand_id
1 'polypeptide(L)'
;MAILETRQLTRRFGGLKAVNGISMQASSGEILGIIGPNGAGKTTFFNLITATLPASEGQILFEGTDITHMNCEQVARLGIARTFQNIKLFRQLSVLENVKVGFHIRGRSGVLDVLVHTPRYRREEQEAEEGALRILSRVSLLERQDWLAGNLPYGLQRRLEIARALALSPRLLLLDEPVAGMNPSETESLLDFVRTLRDQGITIIVIEHDMKFIMRLCDRILVINAGEKLAEGTPQEISRNPAVIEAYLGSGLSIERRPAHGIS
;
A
#
# COMPACT_ATOMS: atom_id res chain seq x y z
N MET A 1 10.58 7.85 -14.65
CA MET A 1 9.38 8.63 -15.00
C MET A 1 8.45 8.59 -13.80
N ALA A 2 7.82 9.71 -13.41
CA ALA A 2 6.90 9.70 -12.27
C ALA A 2 5.63 8.92 -12.63
N ILE A 3 5.26 7.93 -11.79
CA ILE A 3 4.01 7.17 -11.91
C ILE A 3 2.88 7.86 -11.16
N LEU A 4 3.20 8.46 -10.01
CA LEU A 4 2.27 9.25 -9.19
C LEU A 4 2.89 10.61 -8.88
N GLU A 5 2.11 11.67 -9.02
CA GLU A 5 2.51 13.02 -8.64
C GLU A 5 1.36 13.68 -7.87
N THR A 6 1.68 14.37 -6.78
CA THR A 6 0.74 15.26 -6.10
C THR A 6 1.27 16.69 -6.18
N ARG A 7 0.37 17.64 -6.44
CA ARG A 7 0.68 19.06 -6.54
C ARG A 7 -0.17 19.85 -5.55
N GLN A 8 0.45 20.43 -4.54
CA GLN A 8 -0.18 21.23 -3.49
C GLN A 8 -1.44 20.57 -2.90
N LEU A 9 -1.37 19.24 -2.73
CA LEU A 9 -2.51 18.43 -2.29
C LEU A 9 -2.90 18.82 -0.86
N THR A 10 -4.17 19.19 -0.67
CA THR A 10 -4.69 19.68 0.61
C THR A 10 -6.01 19.00 0.95
N ARG A 11 -6.18 18.62 2.22
CA ARG A 11 -7.45 18.17 2.79
C ARG A 11 -7.75 18.87 4.10
N ARG A 12 -8.92 19.50 4.14
CA ARG A 12 -9.46 20.19 5.33
C ARG A 12 -10.62 19.41 5.94
N PHE A 13 -10.68 19.39 7.25
CA PHE A 13 -11.82 18.95 8.04
C PHE A 13 -12.22 20.11 8.97
N GLY A 14 -13.24 20.88 8.58
CA GLY A 14 -13.54 22.15 9.24
C GLY A 14 -12.34 23.09 9.21
N GLY A 15 -11.87 23.51 10.37
CA GLY A 15 -10.69 24.38 10.51
C GLY A 15 -9.34 23.65 10.46
N LEU A 16 -9.33 22.32 10.56
CA LEU A 16 -8.10 21.53 10.58
C LEU A 16 -7.65 21.17 9.17
N LYS A 17 -6.39 21.47 8.81
CA LYS A 17 -5.74 20.98 7.59
C LYS A 17 -5.00 19.69 7.93
N ALA A 18 -5.61 18.53 7.68
CA ALA A 18 -5.00 17.23 7.93
C ALA A 18 -3.92 16.88 6.89
N VAL A 19 -4.00 17.44 5.69
CA VAL A 19 -2.97 17.46 4.65
C VAL A 19 -2.93 18.89 4.13
N ASN A 20 -1.75 19.50 4.05
CA ASN A 20 -1.57 20.92 3.72
C ASN A 20 -0.47 21.09 2.67
N GLY A 21 -0.87 21.22 1.42
CA GLY A 21 0.03 21.58 0.30
C GLY A 21 1.11 20.53 -0.02
N ILE A 22 0.86 19.23 0.22
CA ILE A 22 1.86 18.19 -0.06
C ILE A 22 2.07 18.02 -1.56
N SER A 23 3.29 18.30 -2.00
CA SER A 23 3.77 18.01 -3.36
C SER A 23 4.86 16.95 -3.29
N MET A 24 4.66 15.82 -3.99
CA MET A 24 5.61 14.73 -4.10
C MET A 24 5.49 14.02 -5.46
N GLN A 25 6.49 13.24 -5.79
CA GLN A 25 6.46 12.34 -6.95
C GLN A 25 6.93 10.96 -6.51
N ALA A 26 6.30 9.90 -7.04
CA ALA A 26 6.79 8.54 -6.95
C ALA A 26 7.24 8.09 -8.34
N SER A 27 8.46 7.54 -8.44
CA SER A 27 9.01 7.04 -9.69
C SER A 27 8.51 5.62 -9.98
N SER A 28 8.39 5.25 -11.26
CA SER A 28 8.03 3.90 -11.62
C SER A 28 9.07 2.90 -11.12
N GLY A 29 8.63 1.83 -10.46
CA GLY A 29 9.50 0.75 -9.95
C GLY A 29 10.27 1.11 -8.69
N GLU A 30 9.95 2.20 -7.98
CA GLU A 30 10.53 2.49 -6.67
C GLU A 30 9.67 1.99 -5.51
N ILE A 31 10.29 1.84 -4.35
CA ILE A 31 9.60 1.71 -3.05
C ILE A 31 9.77 3.02 -2.29
N LEU A 32 8.69 3.80 -2.20
CA LEU A 32 8.64 5.05 -1.45
C LEU A 32 8.04 4.83 -0.06
N GLY A 33 8.79 5.13 0.99
CA GLY A 33 8.29 5.14 2.36
C GLY A 33 7.60 6.46 2.70
N ILE A 34 6.49 6.42 3.43
CA ILE A 34 5.87 7.61 4.03
C ILE A 34 5.86 7.41 5.54
N ILE A 35 6.59 8.25 6.24
CA ILE A 35 6.71 8.20 7.69
C ILE A 35 6.27 9.51 8.34
N GLY A 36 6.13 9.51 9.65
CA GLY A 36 5.78 10.69 10.45
C GLY A 36 5.10 10.30 11.76
N PRO A 37 4.98 11.21 12.71
CA PRO A 37 4.30 10.97 13.98
C PRO A 37 2.84 10.54 13.80
N ASN A 38 2.23 10.01 14.86
CA ASN A 38 0.79 9.73 14.88
C ASN A 38 0.01 11.05 14.71
N GLY A 39 -1.03 11.01 13.87
CA GLY A 39 -1.78 12.22 13.54
C GLY A 39 -1.13 13.15 12.50
N ALA A 40 0.05 12.80 11.94
CA ALA A 40 0.73 13.62 10.95
C ALA A 40 0.01 13.75 9.60
N GLY A 41 -1.06 13.00 9.35
CA GLY A 41 -1.83 13.07 8.11
C GLY A 41 -1.56 11.96 7.10
N LYS A 42 -0.71 10.97 7.42
CA LYS A 42 -0.30 9.87 6.51
C LYS A 42 -1.50 9.10 5.94
N THR A 43 -2.38 8.59 6.79
CA THR A 43 -3.59 7.85 6.37
C THR A 43 -4.55 8.72 5.57
N THR A 44 -4.66 10.01 5.92
CA THR A 44 -5.46 10.98 5.14
C THR A 44 -4.85 11.13 3.74
N PHE A 45 -3.52 11.23 3.63
CA PHE A 45 -2.82 11.32 2.35
C PHE A 45 -3.07 10.07 1.48
N PHE A 46 -3.01 8.85 2.04
CA PHE A 46 -3.38 7.63 1.31
C PHE A 46 -4.85 7.64 0.87
N ASN A 47 -5.75 8.11 1.74
CA ASN A 47 -7.17 8.20 1.41
C ASN A 47 -7.45 9.15 0.24
N LEU A 48 -6.64 10.22 0.09
CA LEU A 48 -6.71 11.12 -1.06
C LEU A 48 -6.24 10.43 -2.35
N ILE A 49 -5.09 9.76 -2.33
CA ILE A 49 -4.53 9.05 -3.50
C ILE A 49 -5.49 7.96 -4.00
N THR A 50 -6.19 7.27 -3.08
CA THR A 50 -7.13 6.19 -3.42
C THR A 50 -8.56 6.68 -3.65
N ALA A 51 -8.78 8.00 -3.70
CA ALA A 51 -10.10 8.62 -3.83
C ALA A 51 -11.13 8.14 -2.79
N THR A 52 -10.67 7.62 -1.64
CA THR A 52 -11.52 7.31 -0.47
C THR A 52 -11.99 8.59 0.22
N LEU A 53 -11.20 9.66 0.10
CA LEU A 53 -11.54 11.02 0.50
C LEU A 53 -11.31 11.97 -0.69
N PRO A 54 -12.20 12.95 -0.93
CA PRO A 54 -11.96 13.96 -1.94
C PRO A 54 -10.90 14.96 -1.47
N ALA A 55 -10.08 15.47 -2.39
CA ALA A 55 -9.19 16.59 -2.13
C ALA A 55 -9.99 17.88 -1.91
N SER A 56 -9.48 18.77 -1.03
CA SER A 56 -10.02 20.12 -0.89
C SER A 56 -9.37 21.08 -1.88
N GLU A 57 -8.07 20.91 -2.15
CA GLU A 57 -7.27 21.72 -3.09
C GLU A 57 -6.13 20.85 -3.64
N GLY A 58 -5.53 21.29 -4.75
CA GLY A 58 -4.40 20.61 -5.39
C GLY A 58 -4.82 19.56 -6.40
N GLN A 59 -3.85 18.79 -6.88
CA GLN A 59 -4.03 17.80 -7.94
C GLN A 59 -3.32 16.50 -7.60
N ILE A 60 -3.85 15.39 -8.12
CA ILE A 60 -3.25 14.06 -8.10
C ILE A 60 -3.17 13.57 -9.55
N LEU A 61 -1.97 13.29 -10.01
CA LEU A 61 -1.72 12.78 -11.37
C LEU A 61 -1.18 11.35 -11.26
N PHE A 62 -1.82 10.42 -11.96
CA PHE A 62 -1.35 9.04 -12.11
C PHE A 62 -0.99 8.79 -13.57
N GLU A 63 0.29 8.53 -13.86
CA GLU A 63 0.82 8.41 -15.21
C GLU A 63 0.41 9.58 -16.13
N GLY A 64 0.43 10.80 -15.59
CA GLY A 64 0.04 12.02 -16.29
C GLY A 64 -1.47 12.26 -16.40
N THR A 65 -2.31 11.29 -16.00
CA THR A 65 -3.78 11.45 -15.98
C THR A 65 -4.21 12.07 -14.66
N ASP A 66 -5.00 13.13 -14.69
CA ASP A 66 -5.58 13.72 -13.48
C ASP A 66 -6.68 12.81 -12.91
N ILE A 67 -6.45 12.33 -11.69
CA ILE A 67 -7.36 11.45 -10.96
C ILE A 67 -8.02 12.15 -9.76
N THR A 68 -7.83 13.45 -9.60
CA THR A 68 -8.22 14.22 -8.40
C THR A 68 -9.70 14.09 -8.05
N HIS A 69 -10.57 13.99 -9.06
CA HIS A 69 -12.01 13.93 -8.90
C HIS A 69 -12.62 12.56 -9.26
N MET A 70 -11.78 11.56 -9.48
CA MET A 70 -12.23 10.19 -9.71
C MET A 70 -12.74 9.56 -8.42
N ASN A 71 -13.60 8.54 -8.56
CA ASN A 71 -14.00 7.69 -7.43
C ASN A 71 -13.04 6.50 -7.23
N CYS A 72 -13.16 5.79 -6.10
CA CYS A 72 -12.29 4.66 -5.76
C CYS A 72 -12.27 3.57 -6.84
N GLU A 73 -13.40 3.28 -7.47
CA GLU A 73 -13.50 2.25 -8.50
C GLU A 73 -12.71 2.65 -9.76
N GLN A 74 -12.84 3.90 -10.20
CA GLN A 74 -12.11 4.44 -11.35
C GLN A 74 -10.61 4.40 -11.09
N VAL A 75 -10.17 4.83 -9.89
CA VAL A 75 -8.76 4.80 -9.48
C VAL A 75 -8.21 3.36 -9.45
N ALA A 76 -8.99 2.41 -8.91
CA ALA A 76 -8.61 0.99 -8.90
C ALA A 76 -8.49 0.41 -10.33
N ARG A 77 -9.41 0.76 -11.23
CA ARG A 77 -9.38 0.34 -12.65
C ARG A 77 -8.17 0.89 -13.40
N LEU A 78 -7.64 2.04 -13.00
CA LEU A 78 -6.40 2.59 -13.55
C LEU A 78 -5.15 1.84 -13.07
N GLY A 79 -5.26 0.99 -12.05
CA GLY A 79 -4.14 0.19 -11.55
C GLY A 79 -3.50 0.72 -10.27
N ILE A 80 -4.26 1.43 -9.44
CA ILE A 80 -3.87 1.75 -8.06
C ILE A 80 -4.61 0.81 -7.11
N ALA A 81 -3.87 -0.01 -6.36
CA ALA A 81 -4.44 -0.88 -5.33
C ALA A 81 -3.91 -0.52 -3.94
N ARG A 82 -4.67 -0.83 -2.90
CA ARG A 82 -4.30 -0.57 -1.51
C ARG A 82 -4.65 -1.74 -0.61
N THR A 83 -3.78 -2.03 0.36
CA THR A 83 -4.12 -2.81 1.55
C THR A 83 -4.62 -1.86 2.65
N PHE A 84 -5.28 -2.39 3.67
CA PHE A 84 -5.78 -1.60 4.78
C PHE A 84 -5.01 -1.94 6.07
N GLN A 85 -4.93 -0.99 7.00
CA GLN A 85 -4.30 -1.19 8.30
C GLN A 85 -4.89 -2.41 9.04
N ASN A 86 -6.23 -2.51 9.10
CA ASN A 86 -6.91 -3.69 9.59
C ASN A 86 -7.16 -4.66 8.43
N ILE A 87 -6.74 -5.91 8.57
CA ILE A 87 -6.93 -6.95 7.56
C ILE A 87 -8.42 -7.11 7.23
N LYS A 88 -8.79 -6.83 5.98
CA LYS A 88 -10.16 -6.92 5.48
C LYS A 88 -10.33 -8.13 4.58
N LEU A 89 -10.21 -9.34 5.14
CA LEU A 89 -10.48 -10.58 4.41
C LEU A 89 -11.91 -11.05 4.61
N PHE A 90 -12.44 -11.74 3.63
CA PHE A 90 -13.66 -12.52 3.75
C PHE A 90 -13.33 -13.83 4.49
N ARG A 91 -13.39 -13.80 5.82
CA ARG A 91 -12.89 -14.86 6.71
C ARG A 91 -13.55 -16.22 6.49
N GLN A 92 -14.78 -16.24 6.01
CA GLN A 92 -15.60 -17.43 5.72
C GLN A 92 -15.38 -17.98 4.31
N LEU A 93 -14.68 -17.25 3.44
CA LEU A 93 -14.28 -17.69 2.13
C LEU A 93 -12.90 -18.36 2.19
N SER A 94 -12.65 -19.26 1.24
CA SER A 94 -11.33 -19.86 1.06
C SER A 94 -10.26 -18.81 0.66
N VAL A 95 -9.00 -19.18 0.76
CA VAL A 95 -7.86 -18.39 0.29
C VAL A 95 -8.00 -18.09 -1.20
N LEU A 96 -8.36 -19.09 -2.02
CA LEU A 96 -8.59 -18.93 -3.45
C LEU A 96 -9.73 -17.95 -3.74
N GLU A 97 -10.88 -18.13 -3.09
CA GLU A 97 -12.05 -17.26 -3.28
C GLU A 97 -11.77 -15.81 -2.91
N ASN A 98 -10.99 -15.56 -1.83
CA ASN A 98 -10.56 -14.21 -1.47
C ASN A 98 -9.79 -13.52 -2.59
N VAL A 99 -8.90 -14.22 -3.29
CA VAL A 99 -8.15 -13.64 -4.42
C VAL A 99 -9.05 -13.45 -5.63
N LYS A 100 -9.94 -14.41 -5.92
CA LYS A 100 -10.91 -14.32 -7.03
C LYS A 100 -11.80 -13.08 -6.93
N VAL A 101 -12.20 -12.65 -5.71
CA VAL A 101 -12.96 -11.40 -5.52
C VAL A 101 -12.28 -10.20 -6.17
N GLY A 102 -10.94 -10.12 -6.14
CA GLY A 102 -10.21 -9.02 -6.79
C GLY A 102 -10.37 -8.99 -8.31
N PHE A 103 -10.54 -10.13 -8.96
CA PHE A 103 -10.76 -10.21 -10.41
C PHE A 103 -12.14 -9.71 -10.81
N HIS A 104 -13.17 -9.90 -9.96
CA HIS A 104 -14.54 -9.47 -10.29
C HIS A 104 -14.69 -7.95 -10.47
N ILE A 105 -13.83 -7.14 -9.86
CA ILE A 105 -13.82 -5.67 -10.08
C ILE A 105 -13.52 -5.32 -11.55
N ARG A 106 -12.80 -6.21 -12.25
CA ARG A 106 -12.44 -6.03 -13.67
C ARG A 106 -13.42 -6.76 -14.61
N GLY A 107 -14.21 -7.68 -14.08
CA GLY A 107 -15.24 -8.42 -14.84
C GLY A 107 -16.28 -7.49 -15.42
N ARG A 108 -16.88 -7.91 -16.52
CA ARG A 108 -17.95 -7.19 -17.25
C ARG A 108 -19.27 -7.94 -17.25
N SER A 109 -19.31 -9.14 -16.67
CA SER A 109 -20.52 -9.95 -16.57
C SER A 109 -21.52 -9.31 -15.63
N GLY A 110 -22.76 -9.15 -16.10
CA GLY A 110 -23.87 -8.63 -15.31
C GLY A 110 -24.52 -9.71 -14.45
N VAL A 111 -25.46 -9.31 -13.58
CA VAL A 111 -26.19 -10.24 -12.69
C VAL A 111 -26.89 -11.34 -13.48
N LEU A 112 -27.44 -11.03 -14.65
CA LEU A 112 -28.09 -12.02 -15.52
C LEU A 112 -27.09 -13.04 -16.07
N ASP A 113 -25.88 -12.61 -16.47
CA ASP A 113 -24.83 -13.52 -16.94
C ASP A 113 -24.43 -14.53 -15.87
N VAL A 114 -24.37 -14.09 -14.61
CA VAL A 114 -24.08 -14.94 -13.45
C VAL A 114 -25.22 -15.96 -13.23
N LEU A 115 -26.49 -15.51 -13.25
CA LEU A 115 -27.66 -16.37 -12.98
C LEU A 115 -27.83 -17.49 -14.02
N VAL A 116 -27.62 -17.19 -15.31
CA VAL A 116 -27.80 -18.16 -16.38
C VAL A 116 -26.50 -18.83 -16.84
N HIS A 117 -25.38 -18.57 -16.14
CA HIS A 117 -24.06 -19.15 -16.41
C HIS A 117 -23.65 -19.01 -17.89
N THR A 118 -23.75 -17.81 -18.44
CA THR A 118 -23.42 -17.56 -19.85
C THR A 118 -21.99 -18.04 -20.19
N PRO A 119 -21.69 -18.36 -21.46
CA PRO A 119 -20.34 -18.71 -21.88
C PRO A 119 -19.30 -17.62 -21.54
N ARG A 120 -19.72 -16.35 -21.52
CA ARG A 120 -18.89 -15.22 -21.11
C ARG A 120 -18.56 -15.31 -19.63
N TYR A 121 -19.55 -15.49 -18.74
CA TYR A 121 -19.34 -15.65 -17.32
C TYR A 121 -18.42 -16.82 -17.01
N ARG A 122 -18.64 -17.99 -17.65
CA ARG A 122 -17.78 -19.18 -17.42
C ARG A 122 -16.31 -18.91 -17.80
N ARG A 123 -16.07 -18.17 -18.88
CA ARG A 123 -14.71 -17.78 -19.29
C ARG A 123 -14.09 -16.82 -18.28
N GLU A 124 -14.81 -15.77 -17.86
CA GLU A 124 -14.31 -14.82 -16.84
C GLU A 124 -14.01 -15.54 -15.52
N GLU A 125 -14.83 -16.50 -15.10
CA GLU A 125 -14.63 -17.29 -13.89
C GLU A 125 -13.39 -18.18 -13.98
N GLN A 126 -13.18 -18.85 -15.12
CA GLN A 126 -11.97 -19.64 -15.34
C GLN A 126 -10.71 -18.77 -15.38
N GLU A 127 -10.73 -17.65 -16.06
CA GLU A 127 -9.61 -16.69 -16.08
C GLU A 127 -9.30 -16.15 -14.68
N ALA A 128 -10.32 -15.87 -13.87
CA ALA A 128 -10.17 -15.45 -12.48
C ALA A 128 -9.53 -16.55 -11.62
N GLU A 129 -9.95 -17.79 -11.77
CA GLU A 129 -9.40 -18.93 -11.04
C GLU A 129 -7.92 -19.18 -11.40
N GLU A 130 -7.62 -19.29 -12.68
CA GLU A 130 -6.23 -19.44 -13.15
C GLU A 130 -5.34 -18.26 -12.72
N GLY A 131 -5.88 -17.03 -12.80
CA GLY A 131 -5.20 -15.83 -12.33
C GLY A 131 -4.94 -15.86 -10.82
N ALA A 132 -5.94 -16.27 -10.03
CA ALA A 132 -5.81 -16.39 -8.59
C ALA A 132 -4.79 -17.45 -8.18
N LEU A 133 -4.78 -18.62 -8.82
CA LEU A 133 -3.79 -19.68 -8.58
C LEU A 133 -2.36 -19.19 -8.87
N ARG A 134 -2.15 -18.46 -9.98
CA ARG A 134 -0.84 -17.84 -10.28
C ARG A 134 -0.41 -16.85 -9.19
N ILE A 135 -1.32 -16.02 -8.69
CA ILE A 135 -1.02 -15.08 -7.60
C ILE A 135 -0.71 -15.84 -6.32
N LEU A 136 -1.52 -16.86 -5.95
CA LEU A 136 -1.29 -17.66 -4.74
C LEU A 136 0.07 -18.38 -4.77
N SER A 137 0.51 -18.85 -5.92
CA SER A 137 1.87 -19.39 -6.09
C SER A 137 2.94 -18.32 -5.78
N ARG A 138 2.78 -17.09 -6.29
CA ARG A 138 3.71 -15.97 -6.06
C ARG A 138 3.82 -15.55 -4.60
N VAL A 139 2.72 -15.65 -3.85
CA VAL A 139 2.67 -15.27 -2.41
C VAL A 139 2.90 -16.46 -1.47
N SER A 140 3.24 -17.65 -2.00
CA SER A 140 3.45 -18.88 -1.24
C SER A 140 2.22 -19.34 -0.43
N LEU A 141 1.04 -19.20 -1.01
CA LEU A 141 -0.24 -19.60 -0.42
C LEU A 141 -0.96 -20.70 -1.22
N LEU A 142 -0.37 -21.20 -2.31
CA LEU A 142 -1.03 -22.16 -3.20
C LEU A 142 -1.44 -23.45 -2.47
N GLU A 143 -0.58 -23.99 -1.61
CA GLU A 143 -0.88 -25.23 -0.84
C GLU A 143 -2.01 -25.05 0.18
N ARG A 144 -2.42 -23.81 0.44
CA ARG A 144 -3.49 -23.46 1.38
C ARG A 144 -4.71 -22.85 0.69
N GLN A 145 -4.83 -23.03 -0.63
CA GLN A 145 -5.87 -22.41 -1.45
C GLN A 145 -7.30 -22.72 -0.94
N ASP A 146 -7.51 -23.92 -0.39
CA ASP A 146 -8.80 -24.38 0.10
C ASP A 146 -9.05 -24.07 1.59
N TRP A 147 -8.07 -23.53 2.30
CA TRP A 147 -8.24 -23.15 3.70
C TRP A 147 -9.15 -21.92 3.81
N LEU A 148 -9.97 -21.87 4.87
CA LEU A 148 -10.68 -20.65 5.21
C LEU A 148 -9.67 -19.54 5.56
N ALA A 149 -9.84 -18.36 4.98
CA ALA A 149 -8.94 -17.23 5.20
C ALA A 149 -8.82 -16.84 6.68
N GLY A 150 -9.90 -17.01 7.45
CA GLY A 150 -9.91 -16.76 8.89
C GLY A 150 -9.04 -17.70 9.72
N ASN A 151 -8.68 -18.87 9.19
CA ASN A 151 -7.86 -19.88 9.87
C ASN A 151 -6.36 -19.74 9.58
N LEU A 152 -5.97 -18.83 8.70
CA LEU A 152 -4.56 -18.57 8.42
C LEU A 152 -3.88 -17.88 9.62
N PRO A 153 -2.60 -18.20 9.90
CA PRO A 153 -1.74 -17.35 10.74
C PRO A 153 -1.73 -15.90 10.27
N TYR A 154 -1.53 -14.96 11.20
CA TYR A 154 -1.65 -13.53 10.92
C TYR A 154 -0.77 -13.04 9.75
N GLY A 155 0.50 -13.43 9.72
CA GLY A 155 1.40 -13.09 8.60
C GLY A 155 0.93 -13.60 7.24
N LEU A 156 0.29 -14.78 7.20
CA LEU A 156 -0.29 -15.33 5.97
C LEU A 156 -1.61 -14.64 5.59
N GLN A 157 -2.41 -14.17 6.57
CA GLN A 157 -3.57 -13.33 6.28
C GLN A 157 -3.14 -12.01 5.61
N ARG A 158 -2.06 -11.39 6.07
CA ARG A 158 -1.50 -10.17 5.46
C ARG A 158 -1.01 -10.44 4.03
N ARG A 159 -0.33 -11.57 3.79
CA ARG A 159 0.05 -11.98 2.43
C ARG A 159 -1.16 -12.20 1.52
N LEU A 160 -2.23 -12.79 2.05
CA LEU A 160 -3.48 -12.98 1.30
C LEU A 160 -4.16 -11.64 0.96
N GLU A 161 -4.10 -10.66 1.86
CA GLU A 161 -4.61 -9.31 1.59
C GLU A 161 -3.84 -8.64 0.43
N ILE A 162 -2.50 -8.77 0.41
CA ILE A 162 -1.68 -8.30 -0.70
C ILE A 162 -2.01 -9.09 -1.98
N ALA A 163 -2.18 -10.42 -1.89
CA ALA A 163 -2.57 -11.26 -3.04
C ALA A 163 -3.89 -10.79 -3.67
N ARG A 164 -4.87 -10.43 -2.85
CA ARG A 164 -6.14 -9.86 -3.33
C ARG A 164 -5.94 -8.51 -4.03
N ALA A 165 -5.07 -7.65 -3.51
CA ALA A 165 -4.72 -6.40 -4.17
C ALA A 165 -4.00 -6.64 -5.52
N LEU A 166 -3.14 -7.65 -5.62
CA LEU A 166 -2.46 -8.04 -6.86
C LEU A 166 -3.41 -8.56 -7.94
N ALA A 167 -4.59 -9.09 -7.58
CA ALA A 167 -5.61 -9.50 -8.55
C ALA A 167 -6.14 -8.33 -9.41
N LEU A 168 -6.00 -7.09 -8.93
CA LEU A 168 -6.26 -5.88 -9.71
C LEU A 168 -5.17 -5.58 -10.74
N SER A 169 -4.08 -6.38 -10.79
CA SER A 169 -2.89 -6.13 -11.63
C SER A 169 -2.37 -4.69 -11.47
N PRO A 170 -2.05 -4.26 -10.24
CA PRO A 170 -1.71 -2.88 -9.97
C PRO A 170 -0.36 -2.50 -10.57
N ARG A 171 -0.25 -1.26 -11.03
CA ARG A 171 1.03 -0.59 -11.34
C ARG A 171 1.56 0.17 -10.13
N LEU A 172 0.66 0.57 -9.23
CA LEU A 172 0.96 1.20 -7.95
C LEU A 172 0.23 0.46 -6.82
N LEU A 173 1.00 -0.04 -5.86
CA LEU A 173 0.48 -0.72 -4.67
C LEU A 173 0.77 0.13 -3.43
N LEU A 174 -0.29 0.48 -2.68
CA LEU A 174 -0.18 1.19 -1.42
C LEU A 174 -0.32 0.19 -0.26
N LEU A 175 0.70 0.12 0.59
CA LEU A 175 0.74 -0.73 1.77
C LEU A 175 0.60 0.13 3.03
N ASP A 176 -0.44 -0.13 3.82
CA ASP A 176 -0.76 0.61 5.03
C ASP A 176 -0.43 -0.23 6.26
N GLU A 177 0.67 0.11 6.95
CA GLU A 177 1.23 -0.59 8.11
C GLU A 177 1.31 -2.13 7.91
N PRO A 178 2.01 -2.60 6.86
CA PRO A 178 1.97 -4.00 6.47
C PRO A 178 2.60 -4.95 7.50
N VAL A 179 3.50 -4.49 8.38
CA VAL A 179 4.17 -5.34 9.39
C VAL A 179 3.57 -5.23 10.79
N ALA A 180 2.51 -4.43 10.97
CA ALA A 180 1.87 -4.29 12.27
C ALA A 180 1.43 -5.65 12.83
N GLY A 181 1.87 -5.99 14.05
CA GLY A 181 1.54 -7.26 14.72
C GLY A 181 2.30 -8.49 14.22
N MET A 182 3.28 -8.35 13.32
CA MET A 182 4.15 -9.43 12.87
C MET A 182 5.33 -9.67 13.82
N ASN A 183 5.76 -10.92 13.91
CA ASN A 183 7.02 -11.26 14.55
C ASN A 183 8.22 -10.94 13.60
N PRO A 184 9.48 -10.91 14.11
CA PRO A 184 10.64 -10.54 13.29
C PRO A 184 10.85 -11.41 12.06
N SER A 185 10.57 -12.72 12.13
CA SER A 185 10.71 -13.64 10.99
C SER A 185 9.65 -13.37 9.91
N GLU A 186 8.41 -13.08 10.31
CA GLU A 186 7.34 -12.70 9.39
C GLU A 186 7.63 -11.37 8.70
N THR A 187 8.15 -10.38 9.47
CA THR A 187 8.59 -9.08 8.96
C THR A 187 9.67 -9.22 7.90
N GLU A 188 10.69 -10.04 8.16
CA GLU A 188 11.76 -10.32 7.20
C GLU A 188 11.24 -10.95 5.92
N SER A 189 10.40 -11.96 6.08
CA SER A 189 9.75 -12.65 4.96
C SER A 189 8.85 -11.73 4.13
N LEU A 190 8.18 -10.76 4.76
CA LEU A 190 7.37 -9.76 4.05
C LEU A 190 8.26 -8.75 3.33
N LEU A 191 9.37 -8.33 3.93
CA LEU A 191 10.33 -7.40 3.32
C LEU A 191 10.85 -7.96 1.99
N ASP A 192 11.30 -9.21 1.98
CA ASP A 192 11.79 -9.88 0.76
C ASP A 192 10.67 -10.03 -0.28
N PHE A 193 9.46 -10.36 0.18
CA PHE A 193 8.31 -10.45 -0.71
C PHE A 193 7.97 -9.11 -1.37
N VAL A 194 7.94 -8.01 -0.62
CA VAL A 194 7.66 -6.67 -1.16
C VAL A 194 8.74 -6.26 -2.19
N ARG A 195 10.02 -6.56 -1.92
CA ARG A 195 11.11 -6.34 -2.91
C ARG A 195 10.87 -7.12 -4.20
N THR A 196 10.46 -8.38 -4.09
CA THR A 196 10.13 -9.20 -5.27
C THR A 196 9.01 -8.57 -6.11
N LEU A 197 8.01 -7.95 -5.49
CA LEU A 197 6.95 -7.24 -6.20
C LEU A 197 7.49 -6.01 -6.95
N ARG A 198 8.37 -5.22 -6.33
CA ARG A 198 9.05 -4.10 -6.98
C ARG A 198 9.88 -4.57 -8.18
N ASP A 199 10.65 -5.64 -8.03
CA ASP A 199 11.52 -6.20 -9.09
C ASP A 199 10.69 -6.73 -10.28
N GLN A 200 9.41 -7.02 -10.07
CA GLN A 200 8.43 -7.34 -11.11
C GLN A 200 7.79 -6.09 -11.75
N GLY A 201 8.25 -4.89 -11.41
CA GLY A 201 7.82 -3.63 -12.01
C GLY A 201 6.66 -2.94 -11.29
N ILE A 202 6.23 -3.42 -10.12
CA ILE A 202 5.19 -2.76 -9.33
C ILE A 202 5.83 -1.64 -8.51
N THR A 203 5.32 -0.42 -8.66
CA THR A 203 5.69 0.69 -7.76
C THR A 203 4.98 0.52 -6.44
N ILE A 204 5.68 0.78 -5.34
CA ILE A 204 5.12 0.57 -4.00
C ILE A 204 5.25 1.85 -3.18
N ILE A 205 4.17 2.26 -2.53
CA ILE A 205 4.21 3.28 -1.49
C ILE A 205 3.80 2.61 -0.18
N VAL A 206 4.61 2.74 0.85
CA VAL A 206 4.36 2.11 2.15
C VAL A 206 4.30 3.15 3.26
N ILE A 207 3.23 3.11 4.07
CA ILE A 207 3.17 3.81 5.35
C ILE A 207 3.57 2.83 6.44
N GLU A 208 4.53 3.22 7.27
CA GLU A 208 4.97 2.43 8.42
C GLU A 208 5.53 3.34 9.51
N HIS A 209 5.49 2.83 10.72
CA HIS A 209 6.12 3.44 11.89
C HIS A 209 7.33 2.64 12.39
N ASP A 210 7.52 1.40 11.91
CA ASP A 210 8.75 0.62 12.15
C ASP A 210 9.89 1.18 11.27
N MET A 211 10.74 1.98 11.91
CA MET A 211 11.88 2.62 11.24
C MET A 211 12.88 1.58 10.72
N LYS A 212 13.06 0.43 11.41
CA LYS A 212 14.00 -0.61 10.95
C LYS A 212 13.52 -1.22 9.62
N PHE A 213 12.22 -1.47 9.51
CA PHE A 213 11.61 -1.98 8.28
C PHE A 213 11.72 -0.97 7.14
N ILE A 214 11.32 0.29 7.36
CA ILE A 214 11.37 1.36 6.35
C ILE A 214 12.79 1.62 5.84
N MET A 215 13.76 1.76 6.75
CA MET A 215 15.15 2.03 6.37
C MET A 215 15.80 0.91 5.54
N ARG A 216 15.29 -0.32 5.66
CA ARG A 216 15.77 -1.46 4.89
C ARG A 216 15.02 -1.68 3.59
N LEU A 217 13.75 -1.30 3.56
CA LEU A 217 12.87 -1.59 2.42
C LEU A 217 12.92 -0.50 1.34
N CYS A 218 12.88 0.77 1.76
CA CYS A 218 12.59 1.89 0.88
C CYS A 218 13.82 2.41 0.14
N ASP A 219 13.63 2.81 -1.11
CA ASP A 219 14.63 3.52 -1.91
C ASP A 219 14.67 5.00 -1.51
N ARG A 220 13.51 5.57 -1.17
CA ARG A 220 13.32 6.95 -0.77
C ARG A 220 12.21 7.06 0.29
N ILE A 221 12.30 8.08 1.13
CA ILE A 221 11.36 8.30 2.24
C ILE A 221 10.86 9.75 2.19
N LEU A 222 9.54 9.91 2.28
CA LEU A 222 8.84 11.16 2.51
C LEU A 222 8.44 11.23 3.99
N VAL A 223 8.82 12.30 4.67
CA VAL A 223 8.44 12.55 6.05
C VAL A 223 7.32 13.58 6.09
N ILE A 224 6.20 13.20 6.69
CA ILE A 224 5.05 14.09 6.91
C ILE A 224 4.98 14.42 8.40
N ASN A 225 4.85 15.71 8.70
CA ASN A 225 4.60 16.21 10.05
C ASN A 225 3.51 17.29 10.03
N ALA A 226 2.54 17.22 10.93
CA ALA A 226 1.44 18.18 11.02
C ALA A 226 0.74 18.50 9.66
N GLY A 227 0.59 17.48 8.81
CA GLY A 227 -0.04 17.60 7.50
C GLY A 227 0.87 18.14 6.38
N GLU A 228 2.12 18.47 6.64
CA GLU A 228 3.06 19.05 5.69
C GLU A 228 4.24 18.12 5.41
N LYS A 229 4.87 18.30 4.24
CA LYS A 229 6.13 17.63 3.92
C LYS A 229 7.25 18.25 4.75
N LEU A 230 7.81 17.49 5.69
CA LEU A 230 8.95 17.92 6.52
C LEU A 230 10.28 17.68 5.83
N ALA A 231 10.46 16.52 5.24
CA ALA A 231 11.70 16.12 4.55
C ALA A 231 11.41 15.05 3.49
N GLU A 232 12.32 14.91 2.54
CA GLU A 232 12.32 13.83 1.55
C GLU A 232 13.76 13.51 1.17
N GLY A 233 14.10 12.22 1.08
CA GLY A 233 15.45 11.79 0.74
C GLY A 233 15.64 10.28 0.88
N THR A 234 16.88 9.82 0.71
CA THR A 234 17.27 8.43 0.96
C THR A 234 17.13 8.06 2.44
N PRO A 235 17.03 6.77 2.80
CA PRO A 235 17.01 6.34 4.20
C PRO A 235 18.18 6.93 5.02
N GLN A 236 19.39 7.03 4.44
CA GLN A 236 20.57 7.56 5.10
C GLN A 236 20.46 9.05 5.39
N GLU A 237 19.93 9.84 4.45
CA GLU A 237 19.69 11.29 4.62
C GLU A 237 18.62 11.54 5.68
N ILE A 238 17.51 10.80 5.63
CA ILE A 238 16.41 10.95 6.58
C ILE A 238 16.84 10.59 8.01
N SER A 239 17.63 9.53 8.19
CA SER A 239 18.11 9.10 9.51
C SER A 239 19.02 10.12 10.20
N ARG A 240 19.63 11.04 9.45
CA ARG A 240 20.54 12.08 9.94
C ARG A 240 19.91 13.48 9.95
N ASN A 241 18.70 13.62 9.46
CA ASN A 241 18.04 14.92 9.35
C ASN A 241 17.61 15.43 10.74
N PRO A 242 18.14 16.58 11.23
CA PRO A 242 17.82 17.08 12.55
C PRO A 242 16.34 17.38 12.78
N ALA A 243 15.66 17.93 11.76
CA ALA A 243 14.23 18.23 11.85
C ALA A 243 13.37 16.95 11.97
N VAL A 244 13.78 15.86 11.30
CA VAL A 244 13.13 14.56 11.42
C VAL A 244 13.34 13.98 12.83
N ILE A 245 14.58 14.03 13.33
CA ILE A 245 14.92 13.55 14.68
C ILE A 245 14.10 14.30 15.74
N GLU A 246 14.02 15.63 15.63
CA GLU A 246 13.25 16.47 16.53
C GLU A 246 11.75 16.16 16.51
N ALA A 247 11.15 15.98 15.32
CA ALA A 247 9.74 15.62 15.17
C ALA A 247 9.38 14.29 15.82
N TYR A 248 10.32 13.33 15.86
CA TYR A 248 10.12 12.03 16.51
C TYR A 248 10.44 12.07 18.01
N LEU A 249 11.44 12.82 18.45
CA LEU A 249 11.77 12.98 19.90
C LEU A 249 10.65 13.76 20.62
N GLY A 250 10.07 14.78 19.98
CA GLY A 250 8.91 15.52 20.52
C GLY A 250 7.66 14.67 20.68
N SER A 251 7.55 13.55 19.98
CA SER A 251 6.43 12.60 20.06
C SER A 251 6.67 11.39 21.00
N GLY A 252 7.79 11.33 21.73
CA GLY A 252 8.11 10.25 22.66
C GLY A 252 8.62 8.95 22.06
N LEU A 253 8.94 8.94 20.76
CA LEU A 253 9.52 7.78 20.07
C LEU A 253 11.04 7.88 20.04
N SER A 254 11.74 6.99 20.76
CA SER A 254 13.20 6.93 20.78
C SER A 254 13.75 6.36 19.47
N ILE A 255 14.49 7.14 18.72
CA ILE A 255 15.37 6.62 17.66
C ILE A 255 16.60 6.05 18.40
N GLU A 256 16.75 4.71 18.47
CA GLU A 256 17.94 4.08 19.04
C GLU A 256 19.19 4.54 18.28
N ARG A 257 19.98 5.40 18.90
CA ARG A 257 21.35 5.71 18.45
C ARG A 257 22.19 4.46 18.59
N ARG A 258 22.70 3.91 17.50
CA ARG A 258 23.83 2.95 17.58
C ARG A 258 25.02 3.67 18.23
N PRO A 259 25.61 3.13 19.32
CA PRO A 259 26.87 3.67 19.80
C PRO A 259 27.93 3.43 18.71
N ALA A 260 28.67 4.48 18.37
CA ALA A 260 29.86 4.36 17.57
C ALA A 260 30.85 3.46 18.32
N HIS A 261 31.14 2.25 17.80
CA HIS A 261 32.23 1.44 18.30
C HIS A 261 33.52 2.21 18.09
N GLY A 262 34.05 2.74 19.21
CA GLY A 262 35.42 3.22 19.28
C GLY A 262 36.37 2.05 19.01
N ILE A 263 37.19 2.20 17.99
CA ILE A 263 38.38 1.37 17.77
C ILE A 263 39.41 1.88 18.77
N SER A 264 39.84 1.03 19.70
CA SER A 264 41.09 1.15 20.42
C SER A 264 41.87 -0.11 20.19
#